data_29ba056c1a9a04338753fc7dd57f37ef
#
_entry.id   29ba056c1a9a04338753fc7dd57f37ef
#
_cell.length_a   1.000
_cell.length_b   1.000
_cell.length_c   1.000
_cell.angle_alpha   90.00
_cell.angle_beta   90.00
_cell.angle_gamma   90.00
#
_symmetry.space_group_name_H-M   'P 1'
#
loop_
_entity.id
_entity.type
_entity.pdbx_description
1 polymer ?
#
loop_
_entity_poly.entity_id
_entity_poly.type
_entity_poly.pdbx_seq_one_letter_code
_entity_poly.pdbx_strand_id
1 'polypeptide(L)'
;LSKKFPIEWSKMTHLNAEPDFEIALQATKDNIEKICSLKDDEINFDSVFDAFDKCDEMLNTVWDRLSNLKGLRNTPEIAEVAKKLYPIVVEMESNTYMNERLWKVIKRAAEKLKDENLDNEQKRVIEIVTMNFKNNGADLSPEDKVKVAEITSQIAKFNVDFSQNSLNSLKEFEYYIKDPKELEGIPETAIQQAKESA
;
A
#
# COMPACT_ATOMS: atom_id res chain seq x y z
N LEU A 1 -10.32 -7.37 14.12
CA LEU A 1 -9.10 -7.63 13.29
C LEU A 1 -7.81 -7.11 13.93
N SER A 2 -7.86 -6.10 14.79
CA SER A 2 -6.70 -5.51 15.50
C SER A 2 -6.09 -6.38 16.61
N LYS A 3 -6.60 -7.57 16.87
CA LYS A 3 -6.16 -8.39 18.00
C LYS A 3 -5.02 -9.34 17.67
N LYS A 4 -4.16 -9.45 18.69
CA LYS A 4 -2.94 -10.25 18.87
C LYS A 4 -3.01 -11.69 18.36
N PHE A 5 -1.84 -12.28 18.10
CA PHE A 5 -1.68 -13.70 17.81
C PHE A 5 -2.30 -14.61 18.90
N PRO A 6 -2.87 -15.75 18.46
CA PRO A 6 -3.01 -16.21 17.07
C PRO A 6 -4.12 -15.47 16.31
N ILE A 7 -3.92 -15.24 15.01
CA ILE A 7 -4.95 -14.66 14.15
C ILE A 7 -6.04 -15.70 13.91
N GLU A 8 -7.26 -15.38 14.29
CA GLU A 8 -8.41 -16.27 14.13
C GLU A 8 -9.00 -16.17 12.72
N TRP A 9 -8.27 -16.69 11.72
CA TRP A 9 -8.65 -16.62 10.31
C TRP A 9 -10.05 -17.14 10.01
N SER A 10 -10.52 -18.15 10.74
CA SER A 10 -11.87 -18.73 10.61
C SER A 10 -12.99 -17.75 10.97
N LYS A 11 -12.70 -16.72 11.74
CA LYS A 11 -13.67 -15.71 12.16
C LYS A 11 -13.68 -14.49 11.22
N MET A 12 -12.73 -14.40 10.29
CA MET A 12 -12.68 -13.34 9.31
C MET A 12 -13.64 -13.63 8.17
N THR A 13 -14.60 -12.74 7.99
CA THR A 13 -15.61 -12.82 6.96
C THR A 13 -15.75 -11.49 6.23
N HIS A 14 -16.33 -11.50 5.06
CA HIS A 14 -16.68 -10.28 4.33
C HIS A 14 -17.60 -9.34 5.14
N LEU A 15 -18.41 -9.90 6.07
CA LEU A 15 -19.38 -9.11 6.85
C LEU A 15 -18.73 -8.20 7.91
N ASN A 16 -17.59 -8.60 8.46
CA ASN A 16 -16.88 -7.79 9.46
C ASN A 16 -15.70 -7.00 8.88
N ALA A 17 -15.35 -7.19 7.62
CA ALA A 17 -14.25 -6.48 7.01
C ALA A 17 -14.51 -4.97 6.84
N GLU A 18 -15.70 -4.58 6.35
CA GLU A 18 -16.07 -3.16 6.18
C GLU A 18 -16.18 -2.42 7.52
N PRO A 19 -16.92 -2.91 8.54
CA PRO A 19 -16.98 -2.23 9.84
C PRO A 19 -15.61 -2.08 10.51
N ASP A 20 -14.78 -3.12 10.47
CA ASP A 20 -13.43 -3.06 11.05
C ASP A 20 -12.54 -2.07 10.29
N PHE A 21 -12.70 -2.00 8.97
CA PHE A 21 -11.98 -1.04 8.12
C PHE A 21 -12.38 0.41 8.41
N GLU A 22 -13.67 0.69 8.56
CA GLU A 22 -14.18 2.03 8.89
C GLU A 22 -13.64 2.52 10.24
N ILE A 23 -13.63 1.64 11.26
CA ILE A 23 -13.05 1.95 12.57
C ILE A 23 -11.55 2.26 12.44
N ALA A 24 -10.82 1.44 11.68
CA ALA A 24 -9.38 1.63 11.49
C ALA A 24 -9.06 2.90 10.69
N LEU A 25 -9.85 3.20 9.66
CA LEU A 25 -9.73 4.41 8.86
C LEU A 25 -9.96 5.67 9.71
N GLN A 26 -10.99 5.65 10.57
CA GLN A 26 -11.25 6.77 11.48
C GLN A 26 -10.13 6.95 12.50
N ALA A 27 -9.62 5.85 13.07
CA ALA A 27 -8.49 5.89 13.99
C ALA A 27 -7.23 6.49 13.33
N THR A 28 -6.95 6.14 12.07
CA THR A 28 -5.84 6.73 11.29
C THR A 28 -6.01 8.24 11.13
N LYS A 29 -7.20 8.69 10.75
CA LYS A 29 -7.50 10.13 10.63
C LYS A 29 -7.32 10.87 11.95
N ASP A 30 -7.81 10.29 13.04
CA ASP A 30 -7.70 10.87 14.38
C ASP A 30 -6.23 10.95 14.84
N ASN A 31 -5.42 9.93 14.54
CA ASN A 31 -3.99 9.93 14.86
C ASN A 31 -3.22 10.99 14.06
N ILE A 32 -3.50 11.15 12.77
CA ILE A 32 -2.92 12.21 11.96
C ILE A 32 -3.32 13.59 12.50
N GLU A 33 -4.58 13.79 12.86
CA GLU A 33 -5.06 15.06 13.43
C GLU A 33 -4.38 15.39 14.77
N LYS A 34 -4.10 14.39 15.63
CA LYS A 34 -3.31 14.59 16.85
C LYS A 34 -1.94 15.12 16.54
N ILE A 35 -1.23 14.54 15.57
CA ILE A 35 0.11 15.02 15.14
C ILE A 35 0.00 16.46 14.60
N CYS A 36 -1.00 16.73 13.76
CA CYS A 36 -1.23 18.06 13.19
C CYS A 36 -1.52 19.15 14.23
N SER A 37 -2.01 18.77 15.40
CA SER A 37 -2.44 19.66 16.48
C SER A 37 -1.38 19.91 17.54
N LEU A 38 -0.18 19.29 17.42
CA LEU A 38 0.93 19.45 18.36
C LEU A 38 1.41 20.91 18.44
N LYS A 39 1.62 21.39 19.65
CA LYS A 39 2.27 22.66 19.94
C LYS A 39 3.79 22.51 19.88
N ASP A 40 4.51 23.62 19.80
CA ASP A 40 5.98 23.64 19.69
C ASP A 40 6.71 22.94 20.83
N ASP A 41 6.20 23.07 22.03
CA ASP A 41 6.75 22.44 23.24
C ASP A 41 6.47 20.93 23.33
N GLU A 42 5.47 20.45 22.62
CA GLU A 42 5.10 19.04 22.54
C GLU A 42 5.87 18.26 21.44
N ILE A 43 6.54 18.97 20.53
CA ILE A 43 7.29 18.37 19.41
C ILE A 43 8.57 17.70 19.93
N ASN A 44 8.64 16.38 19.77
CA ASN A 44 9.81 15.55 19.98
C ASN A 44 9.75 14.35 18.99
N PHE A 45 10.76 13.45 19.04
CA PHE A 45 10.82 12.30 18.13
C PHE A 45 9.57 11.41 18.27
N ASP A 46 9.19 11.05 19.50
CA ASP A 46 8.11 10.12 19.77
C ASP A 46 6.73 10.69 19.37
N SER A 47 6.51 11.98 19.67
CA SER A 47 5.22 12.62 19.38
C SER A 47 4.97 12.86 17.88
N VAL A 48 6.03 12.92 17.05
CA VAL A 48 5.92 13.18 15.62
C VAL A 48 6.29 11.97 14.79
N PHE A 49 7.51 11.47 14.88
CA PHE A 49 8.00 10.43 13.96
C PHE A 49 7.55 9.02 14.36
N ASP A 50 7.65 8.66 15.64
CA ASP A 50 7.13 7.37 16.14
C ASP A 50 5.59 7.34 16.07
N ALA A 51 4.93 8.46 16.40
CA ALA A 51 3.48 8.58 16.26
C ALA A 51 3.04 8.50 14.79
N PHE A 52 3.81 9.06 13.85
CA PHE A 52 3.52 8.98 12.42
C PHE A 52 3.69 7.54 11.90
N ASP A 53 4.77 6.85 12.28
CA ASP A 53 5.02 5.45 11.91
C ASP A 53 3.88 4.51 12.35
N LYS A 54 3.27 4.83 13.50
CA LYS A 54 2.16 4.04 14.07
C LYS A 54 0.77 4.53 13.69
N CYS A 55 0.65 5.64 12.98
CA CYS A 55 -0.65 6.32 12.79
C CYS A 55 -1.65 5.47 12.00
N ASP A 56 -1.20 4.63 11.09
CA ASP A 56 -2.00 3.78 10.20
C ASP A 56 -1.86 2.28 10.46
N GLU A 57 -1.16 1.86 11.53
CA GLU A 57 -0.91 0.45 11.87
C GLU A 57 -2.21 -0.38 11.92
N MET A 58 -3.28 0.19 12.46
CA MET A 58 -4.57 -0.49 12.52
C MET A 58 -5.16 -0.68 11.12
N LEU A 59 -5.11 0.34 10.27
CA LEU A 59 -5.63 0.31 8.90
C LEU A 59 -4.85 -0.70 8.05
N ASN A 60 -3.52 -0.64 8.12
CA ASN A 60 -2.64 -1.58 7.43
C ASN A 60 -2.91 -3.02 7.91
N THR A 61 -3.04 -3.24 9.22
CA THR A 61 -3.37 -4.56 9.76
C THR A 61 -4.68 -5.11 9.21
N VAL A 62 -5.73 -4.31 9.15
CA VAL A 62 -7.03 -4.72 8.63
C VAL A 62 -6.95 -5.00 7.13
N TRP A 63 -6.30 -4.11 6.39
CA TRP A 63 -6.14 -4.24 4.93
C TRP A 63 -5.29 -5.46 4.55
N ASP A 64 -4.15 -5.67 5.20
CA ASP A 64 -3.27 -6.80 4.93
C ASP A 64 -3.95 -8.14 5.20
N ARG A 65 -4.73 -8.22 6.26
CA ARG A 65 -5.51 -9.42 6.57
C ARG A 65 -6.59 -9.69 5.52
N LEU A 66 -7.31 -8.67 5.07
CA LEU A 66 -8.30 -8.80 4.00
C LEU A 66 -7.64 -9.22 2.68
N SER A 67 -6.51 -8.60 2.33
CA SER A 67 -5.74 -8.91 1.12
C SER A 67 -5.21 -10.35 1.14
N ASN A 68 -4.68 -10.80 2.28
CA ASN A 68 -4.25 -12.19 2.46
C ASN A 68 -5.44 -13.16 2.34
N LEU A 69 -6.58 -12.84 2.98
CA LEU A 69 -7.78 -13.66 2.90
C LEU A 69 -8.29 -13.77 1.45
N LYS A 70 -8.28 -12.65 0.70
CA LYS A 70 -8.59 -12.63 -0.73
C LYS A 70 -7.63 -13.53 -1.53
N GLY A 71 -6.33 -13.46 -1.25
CA GLY A 71 -5.33 -14.27 -1.95
C GLY A 71 -5.48 -15.78 -1.73
N LEU A 72 -5.87 -16.18 -0.50
CA LEU A 72 -5.97 -17.59 -0.10
C LEU A 72 -7.36 -18.18 -0.29
N ARG A 73 -8.40 -17.37 -0.14
CA ARG A 73 -9.81 -17.80 -0.17
C ARG A 73 -10.65 -16.79 -0.95
N ASN A 74 -10.40 -16.72 -2.24
CA ASN A 74 -11.01 -15.75 -3.15
C ASN A 74 -12.48 -16.06 -3.42
N THR A 75 -13.37 -15.85 -2.44
CA THR A 75 -14.81 -15.91 -2.69
C THR A 75 -15.28 -14.62 -3.36
N PRO A 76 -16.39 -14.65 -4.13
CA PRO A 76 -16.95 -13.45 -4.77
C PRO A 76 -17.18 -12.30 -3.78
N GLU A 77 -17.69 -12.61 -2.59
CA GLU A 77 -18.01 -11.63 -1.54
C GLU A 77 -16.75 -10.96 -1.00
N ILE A 78 -15.69 -11.72 -0.73
CA ILE A 78 -14.39 -11.17 -0.28
C ILE A 78 -13.75 -10.31 -1.37
N ALA A 79 -13.82 -10.77 -2.63
CA ALA A 79 -13.28 -10.02 -3.76
C ALA A 79 -14.00 -8.68 -3.95
N GLU A 80 -15.34 -8.66 -3.80
CA GLU A 80 -16.16 -7.44 -3.91
C GLU A 80 -15.83 -6.43 -2.82
N VAL A 81 -15.75 -6.88 -1.55
CA VAL A 81 -15.37 -6.01 -0.43
C VAL A 81 -13.96 -5.46 -0.62
N ALA A 82 -12.98 -6.28 -1.00
CA ALA A 82 -11.63 -5.81 -1.25
C ALA A 82 -11.56 -4.80 -2.40
N LYS A 83 -12.32 -5.01 -3.48
CA LYS A 83 -12.45 -4.07 -4.60
C LYS A 83 -13.04 -2.72 -4.19
N LYS A 84 -14.03 -2.75 -3.30
CA LYS A 84 -14.65 -1.53 -2.73
C LYS A 84 -13.68 -0.74 -1.85
N LEU A 85 -12.91 -1.42 -0.99
CA LEU A 85 -12.07 -0.77 0.02
C LEU A 85 -10.70 -0.33 -0.51
N TYR A 86 -10.15 -1.00 -1.52
CA TYR A 86 -8.82 -0.68 -2.06
C TYR A 86 -8.64 0.79 -2.48
N PRO A 87 -9.57 1.41 -3.24
CA PRO A 87 -9.46 2.81 -3.59
C PRO A 87 -9.37 3.75 -2.37
N ILE A 88 -10.05 3.39 -1.27
CA ILE A 88 -10.06 4.20 -0.03
C ILE A 88 -8.70 4.12 0.68
N VAL A 89 -8.04 2.95 0.66
CA VAL A 89 -6.66 2.80 1.17
C VAL A 89 -5.71 3.70 0.40
N VAL A 90 -5.74 3.62 -0.93
CA VAL A 90 -4.87 4.42 -1.81
C VAL A 90 -5.13 5.92 -1.63
N GLU A 91 -6.39 6.32 -1.53
CA GLU A 91 -6.78 7.71 -1.29
C GLU A 91 -6.27 8.19 0.09
N MET A 92 -6.39 7.36 1.14
CA MET A 92 -5.91 7.71 2.48
C MET A 92 -4.40 7.91 2.49
N GLU A 93 -3.64 7.03 1.86
CA GLU A 93 -2.18 7.15 1.72
C GLU A 93 -1.80 8.44 0.98
N SER A 94 -2.42 8.69 -0.18
CA SER A 94 -2.19 9.91 -0.96
C SER A 94 -2.51 11.17 -0.17
N ASN A 95 -3.67 11.21 0.50
CA ASN A 95 -4.09 12.35 1.31
C ASN A 95 -3.16 12.59 2.50
N THR A 96 -2.57 11.54 3.08
CA THR A 96 -1.61 11.66 4.17
C THR A 96 -0.35 12.40 3.73
N TYR A 97 0.26 12.00 2.61
CA TYR A 97 1.46 12.65 2.09
C TYR A 97 1.20 14.05 1.49
N MET A 98 -0.01 14.32 1.03
CA MET A 98 -0.41 15.63 0.52
C MET A 98 -0.94 16.58 1.62
N ASN A 99 -1.02 16.14 2.87
CA ASN A 99 -1.52 16.95 3.98
C ASN A 99 -0.51 18.04 4.35
N GLU A 100 -0.82 19.28 4.01
CA GLU A 100 0.06 20.43 4.27
C GLU A 100 0.25 20.73 5.76
N ARG A 101 -0.76 20.45 6.59
CA ARG A 101 -0.65 20.66 8.06
C ARG A 101 0.34 19.66 8.65
N LEU A 102 0.19 18.38 8.27
CA LEU A 102 1.10 17.32 8.70
C LEU A 102 2.52 17.59 8.22
N TRP A 103 2.69 17.95 6.95
CA TRP A 103 4.00 18.28 6.40
C TRP A 103 4.69 19.45 7.11
N LYS A 104 3.94 20.50 7.49
CA LYS A 104 4.47 21.60 8.30
C LYS A 104 4.99 21.13 9.67
N VAL A 105 4.27 20.24 10.34
CA VAL A 105 4.71 19.68 11.62
C VAL A 105 5.96 18.82 11.45
N ILE A 106 5.99 17.93 10.46
CA ILE A 106 7.14 17.06 10.16
C ILE A 106 8.40 17.89 9.84
N LYS A 107 8.30 18.92 8.98
CA LYS A 107 9.44 19.81 8.68
C LYS A 107 9.96 20.52 9.93
N ARG A 108 9.04 21.06 10.73
CA ARG A 108 9.39 21.76 11.97
C ARG A 108 10.04 20.82 12.98
N ALA A 109 9.54 19.59 13.12
CA ALA A 109 10.11 18.57 13.97
C ALA A 109 11.52 18.16 13.50
N ALA A 110 11.69 17.92 12.21
CA ALA A 110 12.99 17.55 11.64
C ALA A 110 14.04 18.63 11.88
N GLU A 111 13.68 19.91 11.77
CA GLU A 111 14.60 21.02 12.03
C GLU A 111 14.92 21.17 13.53
N LYS A 112 13.91 21.08 14.40
CA LYS A 112 14.07 21.16 15.86
C LYS A 112 14.97 20.05 16.40
N LEU A 113 14.81 18.83 15.88
CA LEU A 113 15.52 17.64 16.35
C LEU A 113 16.94 17.47 15.75
N LYS A 114 17.34 18.34 14.82
CA LYS A 114 18.61 18.23 14.10
C LYS A 114 19.83 18.27 15.01
N ASP A 115 19.78 19.10 16.06
CA ASP A 115 20.85 19.27 17.02
C ASP A 115 20.65 18.44 18.31
N GLU A 116 19.60 17.61 18.37
CA GLU A 116 19.35 16.72 19.50
C GLU A 116 20.22 15.46 19.43
N ASN A 117 20.48 14.87 20.60
CA ASN A 117 21.26 13.63 20.70
C ASN A 117 20.40 12.40 20.36
N LEU A 118 20.06 12.27 19.10
CA LEU A 118 19.33 11.12 18.55
C LEU A 118 20.29 10.00 18.19
N ASP A 119 19.82 8.75 18.30
CA ASP A 119 20.54 7.61 17.77
C ASP A 119 20.49 7.53 16.23
N ASN A 120 21.21 6.58 15.64
CA ASN A 120 21.30 6.45 14.19
C ASN A 120 19.99 6.00 13.55
N GLU A 121 19.18 5.19 14.26
CA GLU A 121 17.89 4.71 13.78
C GLU A 121 16.88 5.84 13.74
N GLN A 122 16.81 6.64 14.80
CA GLN A 122 15.96 7.84 14.86
C GLN A 122 16.29 8.85 13.76
N LYS A 123 17.58 9.12 13.54
CA LYS A 123 18.04 9.99 12.44
C LYS A 123 17.61 9.47 11.08
N ARG A 124 17.71 8.14 10.88
CA ARG A 124 17.32 7.51 9.63
C ARG A 124 15.80 7.56 9.42
N VAL A 125 15.00 7.38 10.46
CA VAL A 125 13.53 7.53 10.38
C VAL A 125 13.16 8.95 9.95
N ILE A 126 13.74 9.98 10.57
CA ILE A 126 13.51 11.38 10.19
C ILE A 126 13.84 11.61 8.71
N GLU A 127 14.99 11.11 8.26
CA GLU A 127 15.40 11.23 6.86
C GLU A 127 14.41 10.56 5.91
N ILE A 128 14.02 9.31 6.18
CA ILE A 128 13.11 8.53 5.33
C ILE A 128 11.74 9.21 5.27
N VAL A 129 11.16 9.58 6.42
CA VAL A 129 9.84 10.22 6.46
C VAL A 129 9.88 11.54 5.69
N THR A 130 10.89 12.38 5.93
CA THR A 130 11.04 13.66 5.22
C THR A 130 11.21 13.46 3.71
N MET A 131 12.00 12.49 3.31
CA MET A 131 12.20 12.14 1.89
C MET A 131 10.90 11.65 1.25
N ASN A 132 10.13 10.79 1.93
CA ASN A 132 8.87 10.28 1.42
C ASN A 132 7.85 11.40 1.19
N PHE A 133 7.71 12.35 2.11
CA PHE A 133 6.85 13.52 1.89
C PHE A 133 7.28 14.34 0.66
N LYS A 134 8.58 14.59 0.50
CA LYS A 134 9.11 15.31 -0.67
C LYS A 134 8.86 14.56 -1.97
N ASN A 135 9.13 13.26 -1.98
CA ASN A 135 8.93 12.41 -3.17
C ASN A 135 7.46 12.32 -3.58
N ASN A 136 6.53 12.42 -2.62
CA ASN A 136 5.10 12.50 -2.87
C ASN A 136 4.60 13.92 -3.17
N GLY A 137 5.50 14.89 -3.33
CA GLY A 137 5.16 16.22 -3.82
C GLY A 137 4.71 17.20 -2.75
N ALA A 138 4.99 16.95 -1.46
CA ALA A 138 4.56 17.82 -0.36
C ALA A 138 5.11 19.26 -0.47
N ASP A 139 6.32 19.43 -1.03
CA ASP A 139 6.98 20.74 -1.22
C ASP A 139 6.66 21.38 -2.59
N LEU A 140 5.89 20.76 -3.45
CA LEU A 140 5.57 21.28 -4.76
C LEU A 140 4.61 22.48 -4.68
N SER A 141 4.72 23.36 -5.68
CA SER A 141 3.73 24.42 -5.89
C SER A 141 2.34 23.85 -6.19
N PRO A 142 1.24 24.59 -5.96
CA PRO A 142 -0.09 24.14 -6.34
C PRO A 142 -0.19 23.74 -7.83
N GLU A 143 0.48 24.47 -8.72
CA GLU A 143 0.52 24.21 -10.15
C GLU A 143 1.26 22.90 -10.47
N ASP A 144 2.36 22.62 -9.77
CA ASP A 144 3.12 21.40 -9.98
C ASP A 144 2.43 20.18 -9.35
N LYS A 145 1.69 20.35 -8.26
CA LYS A 145 0.83 19.30 -7.69
C LYS A 145 -0.23 18.85 -8.70
N VAL A 146 -0.83 19.77 -9.46
CA VAL A 146 -1.77 19.43 -10.54
C VAL A 146 -1.09 18.61 -11.63
N LYS A 147 0.10 19.01 -12.08
CA LYS A 147 0.87 18.25 -13.09
C LYS A 147 1.24 16.85 -12.61
N VAL A 148 1.65 16.72 -11.34
CA VAL A 148 1.95 15.41 -10.74
C VAL A 148 0.71 14.52 -10.71
N ALA A 149 -0.47 15.08 -10.33
CA ALA A 149 -1.72 14.34 -10.34
C ALA A 149 -2.09 13.84 -11.75
N GLU A 150 -1.92 14.67 -12.78
CA GLU A 150 -2.15 14.29 -14.18
C GLU A 150 -1.20 13.18 -14.62
N ILE A 151 0.09 13.30 -14.33
CA ILE A 151 1.10 12.28 -14.66
C ILE A 151 0.79 10.96 -13.94
N THR A 152 0.46 11.01 -12.66
CA THR A 152 0.11 9.83 -11.87
C THR A 152 -1.11 9.11 -12.45
N SER A 153 -2.12 9.87 -12.88
CA SER A 153 -3.31 9.33 -13.54
C SER A 153 -2.95 8.62 -14.86
N GLN A 154 -2.04 9.21 -15.65
CA GLN A 154 -1.56 8.59 -16.90
C GLN A 154 -0.77 7.30 -16.63
N ILE A 155 0.11 7.31 -15.61
CA ILE A 155 0.86 6.11 -15.19
C ILE A 155 -0.09 5.00 -14.77
N ALA A 156 -1.11 5.32 -13.97
CA ALA A 156 -2.11 4.34 -13.54
C ALA A 156 -2.82 3.69 -14.75
N LYS A 157 -3.22 4.50 -15.75
CA LYS A 157 -3.81 4.02 -16.99
C LYS A 157 -2.84 3.08 -17.74
N PHE A 158 -1.59 3.52 -17.95
CA PHE A 158 -0.60 2.70 -18.65
C PHE A 158 -0.30 1.39 -17.94
N ASN A 159 -0.30 1.36 -16.60
CA ASN A 159 -0.13 0.13 -15.83
C ASN A 159 -1.28 -0.87 -16.08
N VAL A 160 -2.52 -0.38 -16.15
CA VAL A 160 -3.68 -1.23 -16.48
C VAL A 160 -3.57 -1.75 -17.91
N ASP A 161 -3.28 -0.87 -18.87
CA ASP A 161 -3.14 -1.23 -20.28
C ASP A 161 -1.99 -2.25 -20.49
N PHE A 162 -0.84 -2.02 -19.82
CA PHE A 162 0.30 -2.95 -19.87
C PHE A 162 -0.06 -4.34 -19.32
N SER A 163 -0.71 -4.36 -18.15
CA SER A 163 -1.13 -5.63 -17.53
C SER A 163 -2.11 -6.40 -18.42
N GLN A 164 -3.07 -5.68 -19.02
CA GLN A 164 -4.04 -6.30 -19.93
C GLN A 164 -3.36 -6.80 -21.22
N ASN A 165 -2.46 -6.03 -21.80
CA ASN A 165 -1.71 -6.42 -23.00
C ASN A 165 -0.81 -7.63 -22.72
N SER A 166 -0.17 -7.70 -21.56
CA SER A 166 0.61 -8.87 -21.13
C SER A 166 -0.25 -10.13 -21.04
N LEU A 167 -1.43 -10.01 -20.41
CA LEU A 167 -2.38 -11.14 -20.35
C LEU A 167 -2.89 -11.58 -21.72
N ASN A 168 -3.19 -10.63 -22.60
CA ASN A 168 -3.63 -10.92 -23.95
C ASN A 168 -2.54 -11.63 -24.76
N SER A 169 -1.29 -11.12 -24.67
CA SER A 169 -0.13 -11.72 -25.33
C SER A 169 0.11 -13.17 -24.87
N LEU A 170 -0.07 -13.44 -23.57
CA LEU A 170 0.05 -14.81 -23.06
C LEU A 170 -1.06 -15.72 -23.58
N LYS A 171 -2.28 -15.20 -23.74
CA LYS A 171 -3.42 -15.98 -24.29
C LYS A 171 -3.29 -16.23 -25.78
N GLU A 172 -2.68 -15.32 -26.53
CA GLU A 172 -2.47 -15.42 -27.97
C GLU A 172 -1.25 -16.26 -28.32
N PHE A 173 -0.37 -16.54 -27.35
CA PHE A 173 0.82 -17.35 -27.58
C PHE A 173 0.45 -18.81 -27.62
N GLU A 174 0.60 -19.42 -28.81
CA GLU A 174 0.48 -20.85 -29.04
C GLU A 174 1.73 -21.36 -29.77
N TYR A 175 2.34 -22.41 -29.25
CA TYR A 175 3.47 -23.06 -29.88
C TYR A 175 3.23 -24.55 -30.02
N TYR A 176 2.97 -24.98 -31.24
CA TYR A 176 2.72 -26.38 -31.56
C TYR A 176 4.02 -27.09 -32.00
N ILE A 177 4.54 -27.98 -31.16
CA ILE A 177 5.69 -28.81 -31.46
C ILE A 177 5.27 -29.93 -32.42
N LYS A 178 5.87 -29.95 -33.61
CA LYS A 178 5.57 -30.94 -34.64
C LYS A 178 6.62 -32.03 -34.76
N ASP A 179 7.87 -31.78 -34.39
CA ASP A 179 8.97 -32.74 -34.41
C ASP A 179 9.17 -33.34 -33.00
N PRO A 180 8.99 -34.69 -32.83
CA PRO A 180 9.25 -35.32 -31.54
C PRO A 180 10.64 -35.13 -30.97
N LYS A 181 11.65 -34.81 -31.83
CA LYS A 181 13.01 -34.52 -31.39
C LYS A 181 13.11 -33.25 -30.56
N GLU A 182 12.22 -32.29 -30.72
CA GLU A 182 12.15 -31.07 -29.91
C GLU A 182 11.72 -31.34 -28.47
N LEU A 183 11.18 -32.55 -28.22
CA LEU A 183 10.75 -32.99 -26.89
C LEU A 183 11.84 -33.75 -26.13
N GLU A 184 13.03 -33.94 -26.73
CA GLU A 184 14.14 -34.69 -26.11
C GLU A 184 14.56 -34.01 -24.79
N GLY A 185 14.55 -34.78 -23.71
CA GLY A 185 14.89 -34.29 -22.36
C GLY A 185 13.71 -33.72 -21.55
N ILE A 186 12.51 -33.63 -22.14
CA ILE A 186 11.30 -33.23 -21.42
C ILE A 186 10.67 -34.45 -20.73
N PRO A 187 10.33 -34.38 -19.43
CA PRO A 187 9.66 -35.47 -18.73
C PRO A 187 8.31 -35.82 -19.37
N GLU A 188 7.99 -37.13 -19.41
CA GLU A 188 6.77 -37.65 -20.05
C GLU A 188 5.50 -37.06 -19.45
N THR A 189 5.50 -36.78 -18.13
CA THR A 189 4.40 -36.06 -17.42
C THR A 189 4.13 -34.67 -17.96
N ALA A 190 5.19 -33.91 -18.30
CA ALA A 190 5.06 -32.57 -18.88
C ALA A 190 4.54 -32.63 -20.32
N ILE A 191 4.98 -33.63 -21.11
CA ILE A 191 4.48 -33.88 -22.47
C ILE A 191 2.99 -34.22 -22.42
N GLN A 192 2.59 -35.07 -21.48
CA GLN A 192 1.18 -35.43 -21.31
C GLN A 192 0.31 -34.23 -20.92
N GLN A 193 0.75 -33.41 -19.98
CA GLN A 193 0.04 -32.19 -19.60
C GLN A 193 -0.08 -31.18 -20.76
N ALA A 194 0.96 -31.05 -21.57
CA ALA A 194 0.91 -30.20 -22.76
C ALA A 194 -0.12 -30.71 -23.79
N LYS A 195 -0.19 -32.05 -24.00
CA LYS A 195 -1.19 -32.64 -24.88
C LYS A 195 -2.62 -32.46 -24.40
N GLU A 196 -2.84 -32.47 -23.08
CA GLU A 196 -4.17 -32.27 -22.49
C GLU A 196 -4.62 -30.80 -22.53
N SER A 197 -3.66 -29.88 -22.65
CA SER A 197 -3.89 -28.42 -22.73
C SER A 197 -4.06 -27.91 -24.16
N ALA A 198 -3.65 -28.67 -25.15
CA ALA A 198 -3.75 -28.33 -26.57
C ALA A 198 -5.11 -28.73 -27.18
#